data_f45ba6ad0b33092ac35e2e66bb7135c7
#
_entry.id   f45ba6ad0b33092ac35e2e66bb7135c7
#
_cell.length_a   1.000
_cell.length_b   1.000
_cell.length_c   1.000
_cell.angle_alpha   90.00
_cell.angle_beta   90.00
_cell.angle_gamma   90.00
#
_symmetry.space_group_name_H-M   'P 1'
#
loop_
_entity.id
_entity.type
_entity.pdbx_description
1 polymer ?
#
loop_
_entity_poly.entity_id
_entity_poly.type
_entity_poly.pdbx_seq_one_letter_code
_entity_poly.pdbx_strand_id
1 'polypeptide(L)'
;MNRPHPAPYLKFWALSGLLLIATPGHSGSSPWAQVSTPSPGRTQVIGAASNGCVGGALALPETGPGFVSIRRYRNRYYGHPELVRVIGDLGVAVQAKGLDHVMVGDLSQPRGGRMPSSHRSHQNGLDADIWFTLAKTPQAAARLMDNKDDPQSMVKTGGLFMSDAWGPDQRFLLET
;
A
#
# COMPACT_ATOMS: atom_id res chain seq x y z
N MET A 1 66.46 32.11 56.84
CA MET A 1 66.46 31.39 55.52
C MET A 1 65.05 30.86 55.33
N ASN A 2 64.22 31.61 54.63
CA ASN A 2 62.83 31.25 54.33
C ASN A 2 62.74 30.63 52.92
N ARG A 3 62.27 29.40 52.83
CA ARG A 3 61.97 28.77 51.56
C ARG A 3 60.52 29.00 51.21
N PRO A 4 60.19 29.41 49.97
CA PRO A 4 58.80 29.58 49.59
C PRO A 4 58.19 28.22 49.21
N HIS A 5 56.94 28.02 49.63
CA HIS A 5 56.13 26.84 49.25
C HIS A 5 55.63 26.99 47.82
N PRO A 6 55.58 25.88 47.03
CA PRO A 6 54.98 25.91 45.70
C PRO A 6 53.45 25.96 45.77
N ALA A 7 52.88 26.79 44.92
CA ALA A 7 51.43 26.93 44.76
C ALA A 7 50.78 25.68 44.11
N PRO A 8 49.55 25.35 44.44
CA PRO A 8 48.87 24.20 43.87
C PRO A 8 48.42 24.46 42.43
N TYR A 9 48.83 23.58 41.53
CA TYR A 9 48.38 23.60 40.15
C TYR A 9 46.94 23.14 40.06
N LEU A 10 46.01 24.02 39.69
CA LEU A 10 44.65 23.68 39.30
C LEU A 10 44.68 22.98 37.94
N LYS A 11 44.35 21.69 37.93
CA LYS A 11 44.11 20.94 36.68
C LYS A 11 42.73 21.26 36.17
N PHE A 12 42.64 22.07 35.11
CA PHE A 12 41.41 22.25 34.33
C PHE A 12 41.18 21.01 33.49
N TRP A 13 40.16 20.23 33.85
CA TRP A 13 39.62 19.19 32.99
C TRP A 13 38.69 19.85 32.00
N ALA A 14 39.09 20.01 30.75
CA ALA A 14 38.22 20.41 29.66
C ALA A 14 37.31 19.22 29.33
N LEU A 15 36.07 19.28 29.77
CA LEU A 15 35.02 18.36 29.30
C LEU A 15 34.68 18.74 27.83
N SER A 16 35.28 18.05 26.88
CA SER A 16 34.84 18.12 25.48
C SER A 16 33.53 17.38 25.35
N GLY A 17 32.41 18.11 25.48
CA GLY A 17 31.09 17.61 25.19
C GLY A 17 30.96 17.34 23.70
N LEU A 18 30.97 16.05 23.32
CA LEU A 18 30.65 15.62 21.96
C LEU A 18 29.16 15.81 21.73
N LEU A 19 28.81 16.93 21.06
CA LEU A 19 27.44 17.21 20.66
C LEU A 19 27.06 16.25 19.52
N LEU A 20 26.37 15.16 19.86
CA LEU A 20 25.72 14.29 18.89
C LEU A 20 24.57 15.07 18.23
N ILE A 21 24.85 15.65 17.09
CA ILE A 21 23.81 16.22 16.23
C ILE A 21 23.05 15.02 15.64
N ALA A 22 21.89 14.70 16.25
CA ALA A 22 20.95 13.78 15.65
C ALA A 22 20.42 14.44 14.37
N THR A 23 20.92 14.01 13.23
CA THR A 23 20.30 14.39 11.94
C THR A 23 18.88 13.85 11.92
N PRO A 24 17.84 14.69 11.70
CA PRO A 24 16.50 14.17 11.54
C PRO A 24 16.53 13.20 10.36
N GLY A 25 16.22 11.93 10.63
CA GLY A 25 16.07 10.94 9.59
C GLY A 25 15.02 11.44 8.60
N HIS A 26 15.44 11.84 7.42
CA HIS A 26 14.52 12.11 6.33
C HIS A 26 13.80 10.80 6.05
N SER A 27 12.51 10.72 6.40
CA SER A 27 11.62 9.72 5.83
C SER A 27 11.40 10.07 4.36
N GLY A 28 12.45 9.93 3.57
CA GLY A 28 12.43 10.15 2.14
C GLY A 28 11.39 9.21 1.53
N SER A 29 10.54 9.72 0.67
CA SER A 29 9.63 8.90 -0.13
C SER A 29 10.45 7.82 -0.81
N SER A 30 9.99 6.57 -0.75
CA SER A 30 10.65 5.45 -1.41
C SER A 30 10.97 5.82 -2.88
N PRO A 31 12.16 5.56 -3.41
CA PRO A 31 12.47 5.81 -4.83
C PRO A 31 11.45 5.15 -5.77
N TRP A 32 10.89 4.01 -5.38
CA TRP A 32 9.83 3.32 -6.12
C TRP A 32 8.56 4.14 -6.26
N ALA A 33 8.22 4.96 -5.26
CA ALA A 33 7.04 5.82 -5.28
C ALA A 33 7.18 7.04 -6.19
N GLN A 34 8.40 7.36 -6.61
CA GLN A 34 8.67 8.47 -7.54
C GLN A 34 8.53 8.04 -9.00
N VAL A 35 8.43 6.74 -9.27
CA VAL A 35 8.26 6.20 -10.60
C VAL A 35 6.79 6.33 -11.03
N SER A 36 6.55 6.99 -12.15
CA SER A 36 5.20 7.25 -12.67
C SER A 36 4.73 6.25 -13.71
N THR A 37 5.64 5.46 -14.31
CA THR A 37 5.32 4.54 -15.42
C THR A 37 5.97 3.17 -15.24
N PRO A 38 5.35 2.10 -15.73
CA PRO A 38 5.97 0.77 -15.79
C PRO A 38 7.29 0.78 -16.57
N SER A 39 8.16 -0.18 -16.29
CA SER A 39 9.31 -0.43 -17.17
C SER A 39 8.83 -1.05 -18.49
N PRO A 40 9.55 -0.80 -19.60
CA PRO A 40 9.24 -1.45 -20.86
C PRO A 40 9.60 -2.94 -20.81
N GLY A 41 9.08 -3.69 -21.78
CA GLY A 41 9.42 -5.10 -22.00
C GLY A 41 8.42 -6.08 -21.39
N ARG A 42 8.83 -7.36 -21.38
CA ARG A 42 8.00 -8.44 -20.83
C ARG A 42 7.82 -8.30 -19.34
N THR A 43 6.66 -8.74 -18.84
CA THR A 43 6.42 -8.76 -17.40
C THR A 43 7.36 -9.73 -16.71
N GLN A 44 7.98 -9.26 -15.64
CA GLN A 44 8.87 -10.03 -14.77
C GLN A 44 8.52 -9.75 -13.33
N VAL A 45 8.27 -10.81 -12.59
CA VAL A 45 8.05 -10.75 -11.14
C VAL A 45 9.35 -11.09 -10.43
N ILE A 46 9.79 -10.24 -9.54
CA ILE A 46 11.04 -10.41 -8.82
C ILE A 46 10.74 -10.35 -7.32
N GLY A 47 11.21 -11.36 -6.60
CA GLY A 47 11.03 -11.45 -5.16
C GLY A 47 9.60 -11.78 -4.71
N ALA A 48 9.30 -11.46 -3.46
CA ALA A 48 8.01 -11.72 -2.81
C ALA A 48 7.10 -10.49 -2.77
N ALA A 49 5.84 -10.69 -2.43
CA ALA A 49 4.87 -9.59 -2.28
C ALA A 49 5.34 -8.51 -1.29
N SER A 50 6.08 -8.88 -0.24
CA SER A 50 6.60 -7.97 0.80
C SER A 50 8.05 -7.53 0.60
N ASN A 51 8.75 -8.10 -0.38
CA ASN A 51 10.12 -7.75 -0.73
C ASN A 51 10.38 -8.11 -2.19
N GLY A 52 9.87 -7.29 -3.09
CA GLY A 52 9.94 -7.55 -4.52
C GLY A 52 9.73 -6.32 -5.37
N CYS A 53 9.71 -6.55 -6.67
CA CYS A 53 9.34 -5.56 -7.67
C CYS A 53 8.75 -6.25 -8.92
N VAL A 54 8.21 -5.46 -9.83
CA VAL A 54 7.62 -5.96 -11.08
C VAL A 54 8.11 -5.12 -12.26
N GLY A 55 8.65 -5.79 -13.27
CA GLY A 55 8.92 -5.19 -14.59
C GLY A 55 7.76 -5.41 -15.53
N GLY A 56 7.54 -4.51 -16.49
CA GLY A 56 6.50 -4.65 -17.52
C GLY A 56 5.08 -4.83 -16.96
N ALA A 57 4.77 -4.17 -15.85
CA ALA A 57 3.44 -4.25 -15.25
C ALA A 57 2.37 -3.63 -16.14
N LEU A 58 1.15 -4.16 -16.07
CA LEU A 58 -0.02 -3.63 -16.76
C LEU A 58 -0.87 -2.79 -15.81
N ALA A 59 -1.38 -1.66 -16.30
CA ALA A 59 -2.33 -0.86 -15.56
C ALA A 59 -3.71 -1.52 -15.55
N LEU A 60 -4.32 -1.66 -14.37
CA LEU A 60 -5.73 -2.02 -14.26
C LEU A 60 -6.57 -0.86 -14.82
N PRO A 61 -7.52 -1.10 -15.72
CA PRO A 61 -8.47 -0.08 -16.16
C PRO A 61 -9.19 0.58 -14.96
N GLU A 62 -9.63 1.81 -15.15
CA GLU A 62 -10.38 2.52 -14.10
C GLU A 62 -11.72 1.84 -13.80
N THR A 63 -12.38 1.34 -14.84
CA THR A 63 -13.61 0.59 -14.72
C THR A 63 -13.61 -0.57 -15.71
N GLY A 64 -14.39 -1.58 -15.38
CA GLY A 64 -14.71 -2.70 -16.27
C GLY A 64 -16.05 -3.32 -15.91
N PRO A 65 -16.47 -4.38 -16.61
CA PRO A 65 -17.68 -5.10 -16.24
C PRO A 65 -17.61 -5.49 -14.76
N GLY A 66 -18.56 -5.04 -13.95
CA GLY A 66 -18.71 -5.40 -12.54
C GLY A 66 -17.58 -5.00 -11.60
N PHE A 67 -16.60 -4.17 -12.01
CA PHE A 67 -15.58 -3.65 -11.11
C PHE A 67 -15.26 -2.17 -11.34
N VAL A 68 -14.69 -1.53 -10.31
CA VAL A 68 -14.13 -0.18 -10.37
C VAL A 68 -12.82 -0.12 -9.58
N SER A 69 -11.76 0.40 -10.21
CA SER A 69 -10.49 0.66 -9.55
C SER A 69 -10.55 1.99 -8.80
N ILE A 70 -10.35 1.95 -7.49
CA ILE A 70 -10.46 3.09 -6.59
C ILE A 70 -9.11 3.63 -6.17
N ARG A 71 -9.07 4.82 -5.56
CA ARG A 71 -7.84 5.46 -5.02
C ARG A 71 -6.72 5.62 -6.07
N ARG A 72 -7.06 5.80 -7.34
CA ARG A 72 -6.08 5.87 -8.43
C ARG A 72 -5.08 7.02 -8.30
N TYR A 73 -5.39 8.07 -7.55
CA TYR A 73 -4.47 9.16 -7.22
C TYR A 73 -3.20 8.67 -6.50
N ARG A 74 -3.23 7.46 -5.92
CA ARG A 74 -2.08 6.84 -5.25
C ARG A 74 -1.07 6.21 -6.22
N ASN A 75 -1.40 6.13 -7.51
CA ASN A 75 -0.60 5.47 -8.56
C ASN A 75 -0.24 4.01 -8.25
N ARG A 76 -1.21 3.24 -7.69
CA ARG A 76 -1.04 1.86 -7.22
C ARG A 76 -2.05 0.91 -7.87
N TYR A 77 -2.20 1.02 -9.17
CA TYR A 77 -3.14 0.21 -9.97
C TYR A 77 -2.42 -0.59 -11.05
N TYR A 78 -1.18 -0.98 -10.82
CA TYR A 78 -0.38 -1.77 -11.75
C TYR A 78 -0.18 -3.18 -11.21
N GLY A 79 -0.21 -4.18 -12.09
CA GLY A 79 -0.04 -5.57 -11.70
C GLY A 79 0.50 -6.44 -12.83
N HIS A 80 0.75 -7.69 -12.50
CA HIS A 80 1.00 -8.70 -13.51
C HIS A 80 -0.23 -8.82 -14.42
N PRO A 81 -0.07 -9.03 -15.75
CA PRO A 81 -1.20 -9.17 -16.68
C PRO A 81 -2.24 -10.21 -16.24
N GLU A 82 -1.80 -11.33 -15.66
CA GLU A 82 -2.71 -12.35 -15.13
C GLU A 82 -3.54 -11.87 -13.95
N LEU A 83 -2.97 -11.07 -13.03
CA LEU A 83 -3.73 -10.46 -11.95
C LEU A 83 -4.80 -9.51 -12.50
N VAL A 84 -4.43 -8.67 -13.47
CA VAL A 84 -5.37 -7.75 -14.14
C VAL A 84 -6.49 -8.52 -14.83
N ARG A 85 -6.16 -9.64 -15.51
CA ARG A 85 -7.14 -10.52 -16.13
C ARG A 85 -8.09 -11.15 -15.09
N VAL A 86 -7.55 -11.69 -14.00
CA VAL A 86 -8.35 -12.31 -12.92
C VAL A 86 -9.31 -11.29 -12.30
N ILE A 87 -8.89 -10.04 -12.11
CA ILE A 87 -9.78 -8.98 -11.63
C ILE A 87 -10.91 -8.70 -12.65
N GLY A 88 -10.58 -8.70 -13.94
CA GLY A 88 -11.59 -8.58 -15.01
C GLY A 88 -12.59 -9.72 -14.99
N ASP A 89 -12.11 -10.96 -14.87
CA ASP A 89 -12.95 -12.16 -14.81
C ASP A 89 -13.87 -12.15 -13.56
N LEU A 90 -13.33 -11.74 -12.40
CA LEU A 90 -14.14 -11.53 -11.19
C LEU A 90 -15.25 -10.52 -11.44
N GLY A 91 -14.95 -9.39 -12.06
CA GLY A 91 -15.95 -8.36 -12.38
C GLY A 91 -17.05 -8.89 -13.29
N VAL A 92 -16.68 -9.65 -14.35
CA VAL A 92 -17.66 -10.31 -15.23
C VAL A 92 -18.56 -11.28 -14.45
N ALA A 93 -17.98 -12.08 -13.55
CA ALA A 93 -18.72 -13.03 -12.72
C ALA A 93 -19.71 -12.31 -11.78
N VAL A 94 -19.27 -11.22 -11.15
CA VAL A 94 -20.11 -10.35 -10.27
C VAL A 94 -21.27 -9.77 -11.07
N GLN A 95 -21.02 -9.21 -12.24
CA GLN A 95 -22.05 -8.65 -13.10
C GLN A 95 -23.05 -9.72 -13.58
N ALA A 96 -22.58 -10.91 -13.95
CA ALA A 96 -23.42 -12.02 -14.36
C ALA A 96 -24.38 -12.51 -13.26
N LYS A 97 -24.02 -12.28 -11.99
CA LYS A 97 -24.88 -12.53 -10.81
C LYS A 97 -25.86 -11.39 -10.52
N GLY A 98 -25.85 -10.32 -11.29
CA GLY A 98 -26.67 -9.13 -11.05
C GLY A 98 -26.25 -8.33 -9.82
N LEU A 99 -25.02 -8.52 -9.35
CA LEU A 99 -24.44 -7.80 -8.21
C LEU A 99 -23.90 -6.44 -8.63
N ASP A 100 -23.71 -5.57 -7.64
CA ASP A 100 -23.08 -4.26 -7.80
C ASP A 100 -21.57 -4.40 -8.06
N HIS A 101 -20.87 -3.30 -8.35
CA HIS A 101 -19.44 -3.32 -8.72
C HIS A 101 -18.51 -3.61 -7.54
N VAL A 102 -17.58 -4.52 -7.73
CA VAL A 102 -16.46 -4.74 -6.81
C VAL A 102 -15.54 -3.53 -6.85
N MET A 103 -15.15 -3.03 -5.69
CA MET A 103 -14.15 -1.97 -5.57
C MET A 103 -12.77 -2.58 -5.40
N VAL A 104 -11.88 -2.30 -6.35
CA VAL A 104 -10.49 -2.77 -6.36
C VAL A 104 -9.59 -1.64 -5.89
N GLY A 105 -8.91 -1.85 -4.78
CA GLY A 105 -8.00 -0.91 -4.13
C GLY A 105 -6.59 -0.94 -4.71
N ASP A 106 -5.59 -0.94 -3.80
CA ASP A 106 -4.20 -0.95 -4.22
C ASP A 106 -3.80 -2.30 -4.84
N LEU A 107 -3.14 -2.24 -5.97
CA LEU A 107 -2.27 -3.27 -6.53
C LEU A 107 -0.82 -2.85 -6.24
N SER A 108 0.07 -2.88 -7.22
CA SER A 108 1.42 -2.36 -7.06
C SER A 108 1.60 -0.96 -7.64
N GLN A 109 2.71 -0.33 -7.29
CA GLN A 109 3.25 0.83 -7.98
C GLN A 109 3.70 0.43 -9.41
N PRO A 110 3.96 1.37 -10.33
CA PRO A 110 4.28 1.05 -11.74
C PRO A 110 5.41 0.02 -11.92
N ARG A 111 6.35 -0.01 -11.00
CA ARG A 111 7.46 -0.99 -10.98
C ARG A 111 7.51 -1.80 -9.69
N GLY A 112 6.42 -1.79 -8.92
CA GLY A 112 6.39 -2.43 -7.61
C GLY A 112 7.31 -1.76 -6.60
N GLY A 113 7.98 -2.57 -5.79
CA GLY A 113 8.92 -2.11 -4.79
C GLY A 113 8.25 -1.51 -3.55
N ARG A 114 9.07 -1.11 -2.59
CA ARG A 114 8.60 -0.64 -1.29
C ARG A 114 7.72 0.61 -1.40
N MET A 115 6.53 0.53 -0.84
CA MET A 115 5.60 1.65 -0.76
C MET A 115 5.97 2.65 0.35
N PRO A 116 5.62 3.94 0.21
CA PRO A 116 5.94 4.97 1.21
C PRO A 116 5.11 4.90 2.48
N SER A 117 4.02 4.16 2.49
CA SER A 117 3.12 4.00 3.64
C SER A 117 3.02 2.55 4.07
N SER A 118 2.34 2.28 5.17
CA SER A 118 2.28 1.06 5.98
C SER A 118 1.97 -0.28 5.27
N HIS A 119 1.75 -0.29 3.98
CA HIS A 119 1.59 -1.51 3.20
C HIS A 119 2.89 -2.32 3.16
N ARG A 120 2.81 -3.55 3.62
CA ARG A 120 3.95 -4.49 3.58
C ARG A 120 3.97 -5.36 2.34
N SER A 121 2.84 -5.46 1.62
CA SER A 121 2.69 -6.22 0.39
C SER A 121 2.59 -5.32 -0.85
N HIS A 122 2.06 -5.82 -1.94
CA HIS A 122 1.88 -5.12 -3.22
C HIS A 122 3.18 -4.74 -3.93
N GLN A 123 4.30 -5.37 -3.60
CA GLN A 123 5.58 -4.97 -4.15
C GLN A 123 5.94 -5.67 -5.46
N ASN A 124 5.35 -6.83 -5.75
CA ASN A 124 5.68 -7.63 -6.94
C ASN A 124 4.55 -7.74 -7.97
N GLY A 125 3.42 -7.04 -7.77
CA GLY A 125 2.33 -6.96 -8.71
C GLY A 125 1.46 -8.21 -8.82
N LEU A 126 1.47 -9.09 -7.81
CA LEU A 126 0.67 -10.31 -7.77
C LEU A 126 -0.45 -10.31 -6.75
N ASP A 127 -0.65 -9.23 -6.03
CA ASP A 127 -1.72 -9.09 -5.04
C ASP A 127 -2.50 -7.79 -5.22
N ALA A 128 -3.74 -7.80 -4.77
CA ALA A 128 -4.65 -6.67 -4.85
C ALA A 128 -5.55 -6.60 -3.63
N ASP A 129 -5.88 -5.39 -3.19
CA ASP A 129 -6.91 -5.16 -2.19
C ASP A 129 -8.28 -5.19 -2.85
N ILE A 130 -9.14 -6.09 -2.41
CA ILE A 130 -10.55 -6.16 -2.85
C ILE A 130 -11.45 -5.76 -1.69
N TRP A 131 -12.31 -4.78 -1.93
CA TRP A 131 -13.26 -4.33 -0.93
C TRP A 131 -14.56 -5.09 -1.06
N PHE A 132 -15.02 -5.64 0.05
CA PHE A 132 -16.26 -6.41 0.09
C PHE A 132 -17.54 -5.53 0.10
N THR A 133 -17.41 -4.24 0.30
CA THR A 133 -18.49 -3.31 0.05
C THR A 133 -18.61 -3.06 -1.44
N LEU A 134 -19.75 -3.39 -2.02
CA LEU A 134 -20.03 -3.18 -3.43
C LEU A 134 -20.54 -1.76 -3.69
N ALA A 135 -20.21 -1.22 -4.85
CA ALA A 135 -20.67 0.10 -5.27
C ALA A 135 -21.70 -0.02 -6.39
N LYS A 136 -22.86 0.60 -6.23
CA LYS A 136 -23.95 0.57 -7.24
C LYS A 136 -23.49 1.07 -8.61
N THR A 137 -22.61 2.05 -8.61
CA THR A 137 -22.03 2.63 -9.84
C THR A 137 -20.58 3.05 -9.58
N PRO A 138 -19.75 3.22 -10.61
CA PRO A 138 -18.42 3.80 -10.46
C PRO A 138 -18.42 5.17 -9.75
N GLN A 139 -19.42 6.00 -10.00
CA GLN A 139 -19.57 7.30 -9.34
C GLN A 139 -19.93 7.16 -7.85
N ALA A 140 -20.69 6.13 -7.48
CA ALA A 140 -20.95 5.82 -6.08
C ALA A 140 -19.68 5.36 -5.36
N ALA A 141 -18.82 4.58 -6.02
CA ALA A 141 -17.51 4.19 -5.47
C ALA A 141 -16.63 5.41 -5.15
N ALA A 142 -16.58 6.41 -6.02
CA ALA A 142 -15.84 7.65 -5.77
C ALA A 142 -16.35 8.35 -4.49
N ARG A 143 -17.67 8.46 -4.30
CA ARG A 143 -18.26 9.08 -3.10
C ARG A 143 -17.97 8.31 -1.81
N LEU A 144 -17.95 6.98 -1.87
CA LEU A 144 -17.58 6.15 -0.73
C LEU A 144 -16.12 6.38 -0.31
N MET A 145 -15.25 6.73 -1.28
CA MET A 145 -13.85 7.02 -1.04
C MET A 145 -13.60 8.42 -0.47
N ASP A 146 -14.43 9.41 -0.85
CA ASP A 146 -14.27 10.79 -0.39
C ASP A 146 -14.53 10.93 1.11
N ASN A 147 -15.30 10.04 1.70
CA ASN A 147 -15.60 10.03 3.14
C ASN A 147 -14.42 9.59 4.01
N LYS A 148 -13.23 9.31 3.46
CA LYS A 148 -11.99 8.92 4.15
C LYS A 148 -12.11 7.75 5.13
N ASP A 149 -13.31 7.21 5.29
CA ASP A 149 -13.55 6.13 6.21
C ASP A 149 -12.91 4.87 5.65
N ASP A 150 -12.11 4.24 6.48
CA ASP A 150 -11.66 2.89 6.21
C ASP A 150 -12.89 2.04 5.88
N PRO A 151 -12.77 1.15 4.89
CA PRO A 151 -13.82 0.18 4.66
C PRO A 151 -14.11 -0.49 6.00
N GLN A 152 -15.37 -0.52 6.38
CA GLN A 152 -15.77 -1.20 7.61
C GLN A 152 -15.17 -2.60 7.59
N SER A 153 -14.49 -2.94 8.68
CA SER A 153 -13.92 -4.29 8.78
C SER A 153 -15.02 -5.32 8.54
N MET A 154 -14.81 -6.17 7.56
CA MET A 154 -15.75 -7.24 7.22
C MET A 154 -15.70 -8.39 8.21
N VAL A 155 -14.72 -8.39 9.10
CA VAL A 155 -14.58 -9.37 10.19
C VAL A 155 -14.53 -8.68 11.54
N LYS A 156 -15.16 -9.27 12.53
CA LYS A 156 -15.10 -8.85 13.93
C LYS A 156 -13.73 -9.18 14.53
N THR A 157 -13.46 -8.62 15.69
CA THR A 157 -12.21 -8.81 16.43
C THR A 157 -11.72 -10.26 16.40
N GLY A 158 -10.46 -10.42 16.03
CA GLY A 158 -9.82 -11.73 15.94
C GLY A 158 -10.05 -12.47 14.63
N GLY A 159 -10.77 -11.92 13.66
CA GLY A 159 -11.02 -12.54 12.36
C GLY A 159 -11.92 -13.79 12.39
N LEU A 160 -12.57 -14.05 13.52
CA LEU A 160 -13.37 -15.28 13.74
C LEU A 160 -14.84 -15.13 13.30
N PHE A 161 -15.34 -13.92 13.17
CA PHE A 161 -16.72 -13.64 12.85
C PHE A 161 -16.84 -12.60 11.75
N MET A 162 -17.80 -12.79 10.84
CA MET A 162 -18.17 -11.76 9.89
C MET A 162 -18.82 -10.59 10.62
N SER A 163 -18.58 -9.37 10.14
CA SER A 163 -19.27 -8.19 10.65
C SER A 163 -20.74 -8.22 10.22
N ASP A 164 -21.57 -7.45 10.94
CA ASP A 164 -22.99 -7.31 10.59
C ASP A 164 -23.22 -6.55 9.27
N ALA A 165 -22.14 -5.93 8.73
CA ALA A 165 -22.15 -5.29 7.42
C ALA A 165 -22.18 -6.28 6.24
N TRP A 166 -21.92 -7.57 6.49
CA TRP A 166 -21.92 -8.58 5.43
C TRP A 166 -23.33 -8.99 5.05
N GLY A 167 -23.66 -8.75 3.78
CA GLY A 167 -24.85 -9.25 3.13
C GLY A 167 -24.58 -10.43 2.20
N PRO A 168 -25.61 -10.90 1.47
CA PRO A 168 -25.48 -11.99 0.50
C PRO A 168 -24.42 -11.72 -0.58
N ASP A 169 -24.33 -10.46 -1.03
CA ASP A 169 -23.41 -10.06 -2.10
C ASP A 169 -21.95 -10.20 -1.70
N GLN A 170 -21.62 -9.84 -0.44
CA GLN A 170 -20.27 -9.99 0.08
C GLN A 170 -19.89 -11.45 0.26
N ARG A 171 -20.83 -12.30 0.64
CA ARG A 171 -20.59 -13.74 0.78
C ARG A 171 -20.19 -14.40 -0.52
N PHE A 172 -20.80 -13.98 -1.63
CA PHE A 172 -20.44 -14.46 -2.95
C PHE A 172 -18.96 -14.28 -3.24
N LEU A 173 -18.38 -13.14 -2.85
CA LEU A 173 -16.96 -12.85 -3.09
C LEU A 173 -15.98 -13.73 -2.31
N LEU A 174 -16.47 -14.45 -1.26
CA LEU A 174 -15.65 -15.44 -0.55
C LEU A 174 -15.71 -16.83 -1.17
N GLU A 175 -16.76 -17.11 -1.94
CA GLU A 175 -17.05 -18.44 -2.49
C GLU A 175 -16.53 -18.61 -3.93
N THR A 176 -16.00 -17.52 -4.53
CA THR A 176 -15.46 -17.48 -5.89
C THR A 176 -13.94 -17.52 -5.90
#